data_b389e6b1f8e8510932be82eb210ee233
#
_entry.id   b389e6b1f8e8510932be82eb210ee233
#
_cell.length_a   1.000
_cell.length_b   1.000
_cell.length_c   1.000
_cell.angle_alpha   90.00
_cell.angle_beta   90.00
_cell.angle_gamma   90.00
#
_symmetry.space_group_name_H-M   'P 1'
#
loop_
_entity.id
_entity.type
_entity.pdbx_description
1 polymer ?
#
loop_
_entity_poly.entity_id
_entity_poly.type
_entity_poly.pdbx_seq_one_letter_code
_entity_poly.pdbx_strand_id
1 'polypeptide(L)'
;LVLPSAKADFQMRIFNPDGSEAEMCGNGIRCFAKLVFDKGYTKDAAFTVETLAGIRNPLIVESGNPATLVEVKMGEPRLDRSQIPMLGPEGRVVDEVLDIDVARLRVTCVNMGNPHCVTFVDDVTAFDVETIGPFVEENRAFPEHTNAEFVEVLSKDELKMRVWERGAGETLACGTGASASVVAAVLNGLTDRKVTVHLLGGDLLIDWRESDNVVKMTGPAEQVFTGQIEL
;
A
#
# COMPACT_ATOMS: atom_id res chain seq x y z
N LEU A 1 18.84 3.83 -1.84
CA LEU A 1 19.90 4.53 -2.57
C LEU A 1 19.34 5.31 -3.74
N VAL A 2 19.93 6.44 -4.04
CA VAL A 2 19.69 7.26 -5.25
C VAL A 2 20.87 7.06 -6.18
N LEU A 3 20.61 6.56 -7.39
CA LEU A 3 21.63 6.23 -8.38
C LEU A 3 21.25 6.82 -9.75
N PRO A 4 22.25 7.04 -10.65
CA PRO A 4 21.96 7.36 -12.04
C PRO A 4 21.32 6.16 -12.75
N SER A 5 20.44 6.41 -13.73
CA SER A 5 19.81 5.37 -14.57
C SER A 5 20.11 5.61 -16.04
N ALA A 6 20.19 4.54 -16.82
CA ALA A 6 20.23 4.60 -18.28
C ALA A 6 18.81 4.53 -18.93
N LYS A 7 17.76 4.28 -18.13
CA LYS A 7 16.39 4.02 -18.60
C LYS A 7 15.39 5.05 -18.06
N ALA A 8 15.75 5.81 -17.03
CA ALA A 8 14.91 6.76 -16.33
C ALA A 8 15.75 7.96 -15.88
N ASP A 9 15.12 8.97 -15.26
CA ASP A 9 15.84 10.12 -14.72
C ASP A 9 16.71 9.71 -13.52
N PHE A 10 16.23 8.73 -12.72
CA PHE A 10 16.94 8.19 -11.57
C PHE A 10 16.72 6.69 -11.44
N GLN A 11 17.58 6.02 -10.64
CA GLN A 11 17.36 4.65 -10.17
C GLN A 11 17.26 4.64 -8.64
N MET A 12 16.26 3.94 -8.13
CA MET A 12 16.08 3.66 -6.70
C MET A 12 16.42 2.21 -6.41
N ARG A 13 17.26 1.98 -5.38
CA ARG A 13 17.46 0.65 -4.78
C ARG A 13 17.14 0.70 -3.30
N ILE A 14 16.44 -0.31 -2.81
CA ILE A 14 15.99 -0.45 -1.41
C ILE A 14 16.51 -1.77 -0.88
N PHE A 15 17.18 -1.73 0.26
CA PHE A 15 17.67 -2.92 0.95
C PHE A 15 16.98 -3.07 2.29
N ASN A 16 16.53 -4.29 2.57
CA ASN A 16 15.97 -4.69 3.86
C ASN A 16 17.09 -4.92 4.89
N PRO A 17 16.76 -4.99 6.20
CA PRO A 17 17.74 -5.26 7.25
C PRO A 17 18.49 -6.59 7.09
N ASP A 18 17.89 -7.58 6.45
CA ASP A 18 18.50 -8.90 6.15
C ASP A 18 19.42 -8.87 4.92
N GLY A 19 19.57 -7.71 4.26
CA GLY A 19 20.39 -7.52 3.07
C GLY A 19 19.68 -7.87 1.76
N SER A 20 18.45 -8.37 1.77
CA SER A 20 17.66 -8.58 0.57
C SER A 20 17.25 -7.25 -0.07
N GLU A 21 17.07 -7.24 -1.40
CA GLU A 21 16.67 -6.05 -2.13
C GLU A 21 15.15 -6.09 -2.39
N ALA A 22 14.45 -5.06 -1.96
CA ALA A 22 13.02 -4.90 -2.22
C ALA A 22 12.77 -4.36 -3.64
N GLU A 23 11.81 -4.97 -4.34
CA GLU A 23 11.47 -4.58 -5.70
C GLU A 23 10.88 -3.17 -5.78
N MET A 24 10.05 -2.79 -4.81
CA MET A 24 9.39 -1.48 -4.69
C MET A 24 8.85 -1.27 -3.29
N CYS A 25 8.84 -0.03 -2.83
CA CYS A 25 8.20 0.37 -1.58
C CYS A 25 7.48 1.71 -1.79
N GLY A 26 6.17 1.74 -1.57
CA GLY A 26 5.34 2.94 -1.74
C GLY A 26 5.76 4.08 -0.80
N ASN A 27 6.15 3.78 0.43
CA ASN A 27 6.69 4.78 1.36
C ASN A 27 8.09 5.25 0.90
N GLY A 28 8.95 4.30 0.52
CA GLY A 28 10.32 4.58 0.08
C GLY A 28 10.37 5.47 -1.14
N ILE A 29 9.50 5.27 -2.15
CA ILE A 29 9.53 6.10 -3.36
C ILE A 29 9.05 7.54 -3.10
N ARG A 30 8.16 7.78 -2.11
CA ARG A 30 7.79 9.14 -1.70
C ARG A 30 8.97 9.86 -1.05
N CYS A 31 9.67 9.18 -0.13
CA CYS A 31 10.89 9.70 0.50
C CYS A 31 11.99 9.95 -0.53
N PHE A 32 12.15 9.04 -1.51
CA PHE A 32 13.07 9.21 -2.64
C PHE A 32 12.73 10.46 -3.45
N ALA A 33 11.45 10.63 -3.82
CA ALA A 33 10.99 11.78 -4.60
C ALA A 33 11.27 13.10 -3.87
N LYS A 34 10.95 13.18 -2.57
CA LYS A 34 11.29 14.35 -1.75
C LYS A 34 12.80 14.61 -1.72
N LEU A 35 13.60 13.58 -1.49
CA LEU A 35 15.06 13.72 -1.39
C LEU A 35 15.66 14.28 -2.68
N VAL A 36 15.33 13.75 -3.85
CA VAL A 36 15.90 14.22 -5.13
C VAL A 36 15.42 15.63 -5.47
N PHE A 37 14.19 15.97 -5.12
CA PHE A 37 13.63 17.31 -5.32
C PHE A 37 14.28 18.34 -4.38
N ASP A 38 14.34 18.08 -3.08
CA ASP A 38 14.89 18.99 -2.06
C ASP A 38 16.41 19.22 -2.25
N LYS A 39 17.14 18.21 -2.73
CA LYS A 39 18.56 18.32 -3.04
C LYS A 39 18.83 19.02 -4.39
N GLY A 40 17.77 19.35 -5.14
CA GLY A 40 17.89 20.02 -6.44
C GLY A 40 18.49 19.13 -7.54
N TYR A 41 18.42 17.80 -7.40
CA TYR A 41 18.83 16.87 -8.48
C TYR A 41 17.86 16.93 -9.64
N THR A 42 16.62 17.32 -9.40
CA THR A 42 15.63 17.71 -10.40
C THR A 42 14.88 18.96 -9.95
N LYS A 43 14.35 19.73 -10.91
CA LYS A 43 13.39 20.82 -10.68
C LYS A 43 12.00 20.46 -11.18
N ASP A 44 11.89 19.34 -11.88
CA ASP A 44 10.62 18.86 -12.42
C ASP A 44 9.80 18.20 -11.31
N ALA A 45 8.53 18.58 -11.21
CA ALA A 45 7.62 17.98 -10.25
C ALA A 45 7.30 16.51 -10.58
N ALA A 46 7.38 16.14 -11.86
CA ALA A 46 7.18 14.77 -12.35
C ALA A 46 8.47 14.27 -12.98
N PHE A 47 8.91 13.09 -12.59
CA PHE A 47 10.11 12.45 -13.13
C PHE A 47 9.97 10.93 -13.08
N THR A 48 10.89 10.23 -13.74
CA THR A 48 10.89 8.77 -13.84
C THR A 48 11.93 8.15 -12.92
N VAL A 49 11.57 7.04 -12.28
CA VAL A 49 12.44 6.29 -11.37
C VAL A 49 12.46 4.82 -11.78
N GLU A 50 13.64 4.32 -12.15
CA GLU A 50 13.87 2.90 -12.36
C GLU A 50 13.88 2.18 -11.01
N THR A 51 13.08 1.11 -10.87
CA THR A 51 13.05 0.21 -9.73
C THR A 51 13.10 -1.23 -10.23
N LEU A 52 13.31 -2.21 -9.35
CA LEU A 52 13.23 -3.63 -9.75
C LEU A 52 11.82 -4.02 -10.22
N ALA A 53 10.77 -3.34 -9.73
CA ALA A 53 9.39 -3.52 -10.20
C ALA A 53 9.06 -2.69 -11.46
N GLY A 54 10.08 -2.19 -12.19
CA GLY A 54 9.93 -1.35 -13.40
C GLY A 54 9.95 0.14 -13.14
N ILE A 55 9.64 0.93 -14.19
CA ILE A 55 9.64 2.40 -14.11
C ILE A 55 8.43 2.89 -13.29
N ARG A 56 8.72 3.79 -12.37
CA ARG A 56 7.72 4.51 -11.57
C ARG A 56 7.78 5.99 -11.88
N ASN A 57 6.64 6.67 -11.73
CA ASN A 57 6.49 8.09 -12.06
C ASN A 57 5.91 8.81 -10.84
N PRO A 58 6.71 9.11 -9.80
CA PRO A 58 6.26 9.95 -8.71
C PRO A 58 6.00 11.38 -9.21
N LEU A 59 5.01 12.02 -8.59
CA LEU A 59 4.63 13.40 -8.85
C LEU A 59 4.65 14.17 -7.53
N ILE A 60 5.45 15.22 -7.45
CA ILE A 60 5.38 16.19 -6.35
C ILE A 60 4.12 17.03 -6.56
N VAL A 61 3.12 16.80 -5.73
CA VAL A 61 1.83 17.52 -5.80
C VAL A 61 1.94 18.86 -5.07
N GLU A 62 2.61 18.86 -3.94
CA GLU A 62 2.87 20.04 -3.14
C GLU A 62 4.24 19.90 -2.48
N SER A 63 5.07 20.95 -2.61
CA SER A 63 6.37 21.01 -1.94
C SER A 63 6.30 21.89 -0.69
N GLY A 64 6.89 21.41 0.40
CA GLY A 64 6.86 22.12 1.67
C GLY A 64 7.96 21.66 2.62
N ASN A 65 8.11 22.41 3.70
CA ASN A 65 8.98 22.05 4.81
C ASN A 65 8.13 22.09 6.11
N PRO A 66 8.05 20.98 6.86
CA PRO A 66 8.87 19.77 6.76
C PRO A 66 8.35 18.74 5.73
N ALA A 67 7.11 18.84 5.25
CA ALA A 67 6.46 17.81 4.45
C ALA A 67 6.37 18.18 2.97
N THR A 68 6.43 17.16 2.12
CA THR A 68 6.15 17.23 0.69
C THR A 68 5.08 16.19 0.37
N LEU A 69 4.02 16.57 -0.34
CA LEU A 69 3.02 15.62 -0.81
C LEU A 69 3.46 15.00 -2.15
N VAL A 70 3.48 13.68 -2.19
CA VAL A 70 3.90 12.93 -3.38
C VAL A 70 2.80 11.96 -3.79
N GLU A 71 2.36 12.06 -5.05
CA GLU A 71 1.46 11.11 -5.69
C GLU A 71 2.28 10.01 -6.38
N VAL A 72 1.85 8.76 -6.22
CA VAL A 72 2.43 7.59 -6.86
C VAL A 72 1.34 6.77 -7.52
N LYS A 73 1.54 6.34 -8.78
CA LYS A 73 0.67 5.37 -9.44
C LYS A 73 0.98 3.98 -8.92
N MET A 74 0.01 3.37 -8.24
CA MET A 74 0.12 2.02 -7.67
C MET A 74 -0.15 0.92 -8.70
N GLY A 75 -0.78 1.27 -9.83
CA GLY A 75 -1.16 0.34 -10.89
C GLY A 75 -2.65 -0.02 -10.84
N GLU A 76 -3.04 -0.98 -11.66
CA GLU A 76 -4.40 -1.50 -11.69
C GLU A 76 -4.58 -2.62 -10.66
N PRO A 77 -5.70 -2.65 -9.91
CA PRO A 77 -5.99 -3.73 -8.99
C PRO A 77 -6.31 -5.02 -9.77
N ARG A 78 -5.73 -6.14 -9.36
CA ARG A 78 -6.08 -7.47 -9.85
C ARG A 78 -7.11 -8.06 -8.91
N LEU A 79 -8.25 -8.47 -9.47
CA LEU A 79 -9.43 -8.82 -8.69
C LEU A 79 -9.81 -10.29 -8.78
N ASP A 80 -9.30 -11.01 -9.79
CA ASP A 80 -9.60 -12.43 -9.94
C ASP A 80 -8.81 -13.27 -8.93
N ARG A 81 -9.47 -14.24 -8.33
CA ARG A 81 -8.93 -15.12 -7.30
C ARG A 81 -7.57 -15.73 -7.67
N SER A 82 -7.41 -16.17 -8.91
CA SER A 82 -6.14 -16.72 -9.43
C SER A 82 -5.01 -15.70 -9.47
N GLN A 83 -5.33 -14.40 -9.61
CA GLN A 83 -4.36 -13.31 -9.61
C GLN A 83 -4.00 -12.85 -8.19
N ILE A 84 -4.81 -13.26 -7.19
CA ILE A 84 -4.59 -12.98 -5.76
C ILE A 84 -3.78 -14.09 -5.10
N PRO A 85 -3.33 -15.12 -5.76
CA PRO A 85 -3.01 -16.51 -5.41
C PRO A 85 -3.85 -17.07 -4.25
N MET A 86 -5.19 -17.04 -4.41
CA MET A 86 -6.12 -17.59 -3.42
C MET A 86 -6.82 -18.84 -3.96
N LEU A 87 -6.86 -19.92 -3.20
CA LEU A 87 -7.55 -21.17 -3.54
C LEU A 87 -9.07 -20.99 -3.49
N GLY A 88 -9.77 -21.71 -4.36
CA GLY A 88 -11.24 -21.73 -4.40
C GLY A 88 -11.81 -21.61 -5.81
N PRO A 89 -13.13 -21.39 -5.96
CA PRO A 89 -13.79 -21.27 -7.25
C PRO A 89 -13.30 -20.02 -8.00
N GLU A 90 -13.35 -20.07 -9.34
CA GLU A 90 -13.00 -18.91 -10.18
C GLU A 90 -13.86 -17.68 -9.90
N GLY A 91 -13.32 -16.49 -10.16
CA GLY A 91 -14.00 -15.21 -10.02
C GLY A 91 -13.39 -14.31 -8.95
N ARG A 92 -14.10 -13.24 -8.64
CA ARG A 92 -13.69 -12.24 -7.64
C ARG A 92 -14.07 -12.70 -6.24
N VAL A 93 -13.28 -12.29 -5.27
CA VAL A 93 -13.55 -12.51 -3.85
C VAL A 93 -14.09 -11.20 -3.27
N VAL A 94 -15.41 -11.08 -3.18
CA VAL A 94 -16.09 -9.88 -2.65
C VAL A 94 -17.10 -10.31 -1.60
N ASP A 95 -16.89 -9.86 -0.36
CA ASP A 95 -17.75 -10.16 0.78
C ASP A 95 -17.99 -11.66 1.00
N GLU A 96 -16.96 -12.47 0.77
CA GLU A 96 -17.00 -13.92 0.99
C GLU A 96 -16.64 -14.28 2.44
N VAL A 97 -17.12 -15.42 2.88
CA VAL A 97 -16.76 -15.95 4.21
C VAL A 97 -15.43 -16.68 4.14
N LEU A 98 -14.47 -16.22 4.94
CA LEU A 98 -13.21 -16.90 5.21
C LEU A 98 -13.29 -17.53 6.60
N ASP A 99 -13.17 -18.86 6.66
CA ASP A 99 -13.04 -19.59 7.92
C ASP A 99 -11.57 -19.51 8.37
N ILE A 100 -11.35 -18.92 9.52
CA ILE A 100 -10.08 -18.98 10.23
C ILE A 100 -10.30 -19.82 11.50
N ASP A 101 -9.28 -20.46 12.03
CA ASP A 101 -9.40 -21.43 13.11
C ASP A 101 -10.16 -20.89 14.37
N VAL A 102 -10.13 -19.56 14.56
CA VAL A 102 -10.70 -18.88 15.73
C VAL A 102 -11.97 -18.08 15.43
N ALA A 103 -12.30 -17.81 14.16
CA ALA A 103 -13.45 -17.00 13.77
C ALA A 103 -13.85 -17.20 12.31
N ARG A 104 -14.99 -16.60 11.93
CA ARG A 104 -15.40 -16.42 10.53
C ARG A 104 -15.39 -14.95 10.18
N LEU A 105 -14.62 -14.60 9.15
CA LEU A 105 -14.51 -13.23 8.67
C LEU A 105 -15.20 -13.09 7.31
N ARG A 106 -15.80 -11.94 7.05
CA ARG A 106 -16.20 -11.56 5.69
C ARG A 106 -15.08 -10.79 5.04
N VAL A 107 -14.61 -11.28 3.89
CA VAL A 107 -13.41 -10.77 3.26
C VAL A 107 -13.63 -10.36 1.81
N THR A 108 -12.90 -9.35 1.39
CA THR A 108 -12.73 -8.97 -0.01
C THR A 108 -11.23 -8.95 -0.32
N CYS A 109 -10.83 -9.69 -1.36
CA CYS A 109 -9.41 -9.84 -1.67
C CYS A 109 -9.03 -9.06 -2.93
N VAL A 110 -7.86 -8.42 -2.88
CA VAL A 110 -7.32 -7.58 -3.96
C VAL A 110 -5.81 -7.81 -4.05
N ASN A 111 -5.26 -7.83 -5.26
CA ASN A 111 -3.81 -7.84 -5.47
C ASN A 111 -3.37 -6.48 -6.06
N MET A 112 -2.49 -5.78 -5.33
CA MET A 112 -1.88 -4.49 -5.72
C MET A 112 -0.40 -4.63 -6.11
N GLY A 113 -0.01 -5.83 -6.59
CA GLY A 113 1.37 -6.26 -6.78
C GLY A 113 1.80 -7.29 -5.73
N ASN A 114 1.08 -7.33 -4.61
CA ASN A 114 1.09 -8.32 -3.55
C ASN A 114 -0.35 -8.60 -3.10
N PRO A 115 -0.65 -9.77 -2.51
CA PRO A 115 -2.00 -10.14 -2.10
C PRO A 115 -2.43 -9.42 -0.82
N HIS A 116 -3.71 -9.01 -0.78
CA HIS A 116 -4.36 -8.35 0.35
C HIS A 116 -5.72 -9.00 0.62
N CYS A 117 -6.00 -9.28 1.88
CA CYS A 117 -7.26 -9.79 2.40
C CYS A 117 -7.88 -8.76 3.34
N VAL A 118 -8.92 -8.07 2.86
CA VAL A 118 -9.56 -6.95 3.56
C VAL A 118 -10.81 -7.42 4.30
N THR A 119 -10.88 -7.14 5.59
CA THR A 119 -12.02 -7.36 6.47
C THR A 119 -12.54 -6.04 7.00
N PHE A 120 -13.84 -5.76 6.83
CA PHE A 120 -14.48 -4.59 7.41
C PHE A 120 -14.94 -4.90 8.83
N VAL A 121 -14.64 -3.98 9.76
CA VAL A 121 -14.92 -4.09 11.20
C VAL A 121 -15.61 -2.83 11.73
N ASP A 122 -16.35 -2.94 12.82
CA ASP A 122 -17.10 -1.82 13.39
C ASP A 122 -16.18 -0.79 14.09
N ASP A 123 -15.11 -1.26 14.75
CA ASP A 123 -14.11 -0.43 15.45
C ASP A 123 -12.73 -1.08 15.28
N VAL A 124 -11.93 -0.50 14.40
CA VAL A 124 -10.58 -1.01 14.12
C VAL A 124 -9.60 -0.76 15.26
N THR A 125 -9.90 0.21 16.14
CA THR A 125 -9.05 0.53 17.28
C THR A 125 -9.14 -0.56 18.37
N ALA A 126 -10.33 -1.10 18.57
CA ALA A 126 -10.60 -2.18 19.53
C ALA A 126 -10.33 -3.58 18.95
N PHE A 127 -10.11 -3.70 17.64
CA PHE A 127 -9.91 -4.99 16.98
C PHE A 127 -8.54 -5.59 17.32
N ASP A 128 -8.51 -6.90 17.62
CA ASP A 128 -7.30 -7.62 18.00
C ASP A 128 -6.51 -8.10 16.76
N VAL A 129 -5.79 -7.16 16.14
CA VAL A 129 -4.99 -7.41 14.93
C VAL A 129 -3.86 -8.40 15.19
N GLU A 130 -3.21 -8.32 16.34
CA GLU A 130 -2.07 -9.20 16.69
C GLU A 130 -2.47 -10.67 16.82
N THR A 131 -3.67 -10.93 17.34
CA THR A 131 -4.19 -12.31 17.45
C THR A 131 -4.77 -12.82 16.13
N ILE A 132 -5.54 -11.99 15.40
CA ILE A 132 -6.29 -12.44 14.22
C ILE A 132 -5.43 -12.42 12.94
N GLY A 133 -4.51 -11.45 12.83
CA GLY A 133 -3.67 -11.26 11.65
C GLY A 133 -2.93 -12.52 11.19
N PRO A 134 -2.21 -13.24 12.07
CA PRO A 134 -1.51 -14.47 11.71
C PRO A 134 -2.42 -15.55 11.12
N PHE A 135 -3.65 -15.72 11.66
CA PHE A 135 -4.60 -16.70 11.15
C PHE A 135 -5.12 -16.36 9.74
N VAL A 136 -5.15 -15.08 9.38
CA VAL A 136 -5.49 -14.66 8.01
C VAL A 136 -4.28 -14.81 7.09
N GLU A 137 -3.10 -14.32 7.50
CA GLU A 137 -1.85 -14.41 6.74
C GLU A 137 -1.55 -15.85 6.31
N GLU A 138 -1.58 -16.79 7.28
CA GLU A 138 -1.20 -18.19 7.10
C GLU A 138 -2.39 -19.10 6.70
N ASN A 139 -3.56 -18.51 6.43
CA ASN A 139 -4.73 -19.30 6.08
C ASN A 139 -4.46 -20.16 4.84
N ARG A 140 -4.86 -21.44 4.90
CA ARG A 140 -4.72 -22.41 3.79
C ARG A 140 -5.30 -21.95 2.45
N ALA A 141 -6.21 -20.97 2.47
CA ALA A 141 -6.74 -20.36 1.26
C ALA A 141 -5.68 -19.53 0.50
N PHE A 142 -4.61 -19.12 1.15
CA PHE A 142 -3.53 -18.31 0.59
C PHE A 142 -2.19 -19.08 0.62
N PRO A 143 -1.90 -19.94 -0.38
CA PRO A 143 -0.70 -20.77 -0.38
C PRO A 143 0.62 -19.97 -0.42
N GLU A 144 0.57 -18.69 -0.85
CA GLU A 144 1.71 -17.76 -0.86
C GLU A 144 1.64 -16.73 0.28
N HIS A 145 0.76 -16.97 1.28
CA HIS A 145 0.41 -16.04 2.34
C HIS A 145 -0.18 -14.72 1.81
N THR A 146 -0.76 -13.92 2.68
CA THR A 146 -1.40 -12.65 2.33
C THR A 146 -1.17 -11.58 3.39
N ASN A 147 -1.28 -10.30 3.02
CA ASN A 147 -1.46 -9.24 4.01
C ASN A 147 -2.92 -9.22 4.45
N ALA A 148 -3.17 -8.91 5.71
CA ALA A 148 -4.51 -8.83 6.28
C ALA A 148 -4.80 -7.39 6.73
N GLU A 149 -5.79 -6.76 6.10
CA GLU A 149 -6.24 -5.42 6.42
C GLU A 149 -7.56 -5.47 7.21
N PHE A 150 -7.60 -4.76 8.33
CA PHE A 150 -8.79 -4.55 9.15
C PHE A 150 -9.20 -3.09 9.02
N VAL A 151 -10.44 -2.85 8.55
CA VAL A 151 -10.86 -1.55 8.04
C VAL A 151 -12.19 -1.13 8.66
N GLU A 152 -12.20 0.03 9.28
CA GLU A 152 -13.39 0.73 9.74
C GLU A 152 -13.81 1.77 8.70
N VAL A 153 -15.08 1.77 8.30
CA VAL A 153 -15.66 2.76 7.38
C VAL A 153 -16.19 3.93 8.19
N LEU A 154 -15.50 5.08 8.12
CA LEU A 154 -15.92 6.28 8.84
C LEU A 154 -16.97 7.08 8.07
N SER A 155 -16.80 7.20 6.74
CA SER A 155 -17.70 7.90 5.83
C SER A 155 -17.57 7.38 4.39
N LYS A 156 -18.20 8.05 3.42
CA LYS A 156 -18.03 7.72 1.99
C LYS A 156 -16.64 8.06 1.45
N ASP A 157 -15.91 8.91 2.13
CA ASP A 157 -14.60 9.44 1.73
C ASP A 157 -13.50 9.26 2.78
N GLU A 158 -13.79 8.52 3.89
CA GLU A 158 -12.84 8.25 4.95
C GLU A 158 -12.88 6.79 5.44
N LEU A 159 -11.71 6.17 5.54
CA LEU A 159 -11.48 4.85 6.14
C LEU A 159 -10.42 4.96 7.23
N LYS A 160 -10.50 4.10 8.24
CA LYS A 160 -9.44 3.89 9.22
C LYS A 160 -8.97 2.45 9.12
N MET A 161 -7.65 2.22 9.08
CA MET A 161 -7.08 0.90 8.78
C MET A 161 -5.95 0.54 9.73
N ARG A 162 -5.92 -0.72 10.13
CA ARG A 162 -4.75 -1.39 10.69
C ARG A 162 -4.42 -2.60 9.81
N VAL A 163 -3.13 -2.97 9.75
CA VAL A 163 -2.65 -4.02 8.85
C VAL A 163 -1.69 -4.97 9.56
N TRP A 164 -1.86 -6.24 9.29
CA TRP A 164 -0.88 -7.29 9.54
C TRP A 164 -0.20 -7.63 8.21
N GLU A 165 1.06 -7.20 8.05
CA GLU A 165 1.80 -7.42 6.80
C GLU A 165 2.45 -8.80 6.77
N ARG A 166 2.37 -9.44 5.63
CA ARG A 166 2.96 -10.74 5.34
C ARG A 166 4.44 -10.77 5.67
N GLY A 167 4.83 -11.60 6.64
CA GLY A 167 6.21 -11.76 7.11
C GLY A 167 6.76 -10.63 7.97
N ALA A 168 5.93 -9.62 8.32
CA ALA A 168 6.39 -8.47 9.08
C ALA A 168 5.55 -8.17 10.34
N GLY A 169 4.34 -8.74 10.43
CA GLY A 169 3.44 -8.48 11.55
C GLY A 169 2.70 -7.15 11.42
N GLU A 170 2.17 -6.63 12.53
CA GLU A 170 1.49 -5.33 12.51
C GLU A 170 2.50 -4.20 12.25
N THR A 171 2.22 -3.38 11.23
CA THR A 171 3.04 -2.24 10.86
C THR A 171 2.26 -0.93 10.93
N LEU A 172 2.98 0.19 10.98
CA LEU A 172 2.36 1.51 11.09
C LEU A 172 1.69 1.98 9.80
N ALA A 173 2.13 1.49 8.63
CA ALA A 173 1.60 1.94 7.34
C ALA A 173 1.96 0.98 6.20
N CYS A 174 0.96 0.57 5.43
CA CYS A 174 1.10 -0.20 4.20
C CYS A 174 0.37 0.51 3.05
N GLY A 175 1.13 1.02 2.07
CA GLY A 175 0.56 1.78 0.95
C GLY A 175 -0.25 0.90 -0.02
N THR A 176 0.18 -0.34 -0.28
CA THR A 176 -0.57 -1.31 -1.08
C THR A 176 -1.81 -1.79 -0.34
N GLY A 177 -1.72 -1.97 0.98
CA GLY A 177 -2.85 -2.31 1.84
C GLY A 177 -3.93 -1.21 1.87
N ALA A 178 -3.52 0.07 2.01
CA ALA A 178 -4.45 1.20 1.91
C ALA A 178 -5.14 1.26 0.54
N SER A 179 -4.38 1.01 -0.55
CA SER A 179 -4.92 0.94 -1.91
C SER A 179 -5.92 -0.21 -2.06
N ALA A 180 -5.59 -1.41 -1.57
CA ALA A 180 -6.47 -2.58 -1.58
C ALA A 180 -7.73 -2.36 -0.76
N SER A 181 -7.63 -1.68 0.40
CA SER A 181 -8.76 -1.37 1.28
C SER A 181 -9.78 -0.45 0.61
N VAL A 182 -9.33 0.58 -0.10
CA VAL A 182 -10.24 1.45 -0.86
C VAL A 182 -10.88 0.69 -2.02
N VAL A 183 -10.12 -0.10 -2.78
CA VAL A 183 -10.69 -0.93 -3.84
C VAL A 183 -11.74 -1.89 -3.29
N ALA A 184 -11.45 -2.57 -2.18
CA ALA A 184 -12.40 -3.45 -1.49
C ALA A 184 -13.66 -2.70 -1.03
N ALA A 185 -13.51 -1.52 -0.44
CA ALA A 185 -14.64 -0.70 0.01
C ALA A 185 -15.54 -0.26 -1.14
N VAL A 186 -14.95 0.16 -2.26
CA VAL A 186 -15.71 0.51 -3.49
C VAL A 186 -16.46 -0.70 -4.05
N LEU A 187 -15.81 -1.88 -4.10
CA LEU A 187 -16.44 -3.12 -4.58
C LEU A 187 -17.65 -3.53 -3.73
N ASN A 188 -17.63 -3.22 -2.44
CA ASN A 188 -18.73 -3.45 -1.50
C ASN A 188 -19.75 -2.30 -1.45
N GLY A 189 -19.55 -1.22 -2.22
CA GLY A 189 -20.46 -0.05 -2.23
C GLY A 189 -20.41 0.78 -0.93
N LEU A 190 -19.35 0.63 -0.15
CA LEU A 190 -19.19 1.28 1.16
C LEU A 190 -18.68 2.71 1.03
N THR A 191 -17.77 2.97 0.10
CA THR A 191 -17.15 4.30 -0.12
C THR A 191 -17.21 4.74 -1.57
N ASP A 192 -16.86 6.00 -1.79
CA ASP A 192 -16.52 6.56 -3.11
C ASP A 192 -15.12 6.06 -3.54
N ARG A 193 -14.69 6.44 -4.76
CA ARG A 193 -13.41 6.00 -5.32
C ARG A 193 -12.21 6.82 -4.85
N LYS A 194 -12.43 7.99 -4.25
CA LYS A 194 -11.41 8.88 -3.73
C LYS A 194 -11.59 9.01 -2.21
N VAL A 195 -10.69 8.42 -1.46
CA VAL A 195 -10.85 8.16 -0.02
C VAL A 195 -9.56 8.48 0.73
N THR A 196 -9.67 9.16 1.85
CA THR A 196 -8.60 9.30 2.83
C THR A 196 -8.57 8.05 3.71
N VAL A 197 -7.41 7.40 3.80
CA VAL A 197 -7.19 6.25 4.67
C VAL A 197 -6.30 6.67 5.83
N HIS A 198 -6.85 6.63 7.04
CA HIS A 198 -6.14 6.90 8.29
C HIS A 198 -5.42 5.64 8.76
N LEU A 199 -4.09 5.69 8.80
CA LEU A 199 -3.21 4.62 9.29
C LEU A 199 -2.55 5.05 10.60
N LEU A 200 -1.97 4.13 11.34
CA LEU A 200 -1.20 4.45 12.54
C LEU A 200 -0.03 5.40 12.25
N GLY A 201 0.57 5.29 11.06
CA GLY A 201 1.71 6.09 10.61
C GLY A 201 1.35 7.39 9.88
N GLY A 202 0.06 7.73 9.75
CA GLY A 202 -0.43 8.94 9.07
C GLY A 202 -1.40 8.65 7.93
N ASP A 203 -1.85 9.70 7.27
CA ASP A 203 -2.92 9.62 6.29
C ASP A 203 -2.39 9.42 4.86
N LEU A 204 -3.14 8.65 4.08
CA LEU A 204 -2.95 8.49 2.64
C LEU A 204 -4.25 8.80 1.91
N LEU A 205 -4.18 9.62 0.87
CA LEU A 205 -5.28 9.81 -0.07
C LEU A 205 -5.15 8.78 -1.19
N ILE A 206 -6.15 7.93 -1.33
CA ILE A 206 -6.23 6.91 -2.37
C ILE A 206 -7.32 7.30 -3.36
N ASP A 207 -7.00 7.24 -4.66
CA ASP A 207 -7.93 7.55 -5.75
C ASP A 207 -7.90 6.39 -6.77
N TRP A 208 -8.94 5.56 -6.76
CA TRP A 208 -9.12 4.51 -7.77
C TRP A 208 -9.89 5.08 -8.95
N ARG A 209 -9.16 5.58 -9.95
CA ARG A 209 -9.72 6.29 -11.09
C ARG A 209 -10.55 5.38 -12.00
N GLU A 210 -11.72 5.86 -12.37
CA GLU A 210 -12.61 5.14 -13.27
C GLU A 210 -12.11 5.17 -14.73
N SER A 211 -11.44 6.26 -15.12
CA SER A 211 -11.06 6.52 -16.52
C SER A 211 -9.99 5.56 -17.07
N ASP A 212 -9.11 5.04 -16.21
CA ASP A 212 -7.98 4.19 -16.61
C ASP A 212 -7.76 3.00 -15.66
N ASN A 213 -8.67 2.79 -14.70
CA ASN A 213 -8.61 1.72 -13.71
C ASN A 213 -7.36 1.74 -12.82
N VAL A 214 -6.60 2.83 -12.79
CA VAL A 214 -5.36 2.95 -12.02
C VAL A 214 -5.67 3.48 -10.62
N VAL A 215 -5.09 2.85 -9.61
CA VAL A 215 -5.07 3.36 -8.24
C VAL A 215 -3.90 4.33 -8.09
N LYS A 216 -4.18 5.52 -7.58
CA LYS A 216 -3.18 6.53 -7.20
C LYS A 216 -3.17 6.66 -5.68
N MET A 217 -1.99 6.79 -5.13
CA MET A 217 -1.75 7.03 -3.71
C MET A 217 -1.01 8.35 -3.54
N THR A 218 -1.56 9.27 -2.78
CA THR A 218 -0.90 10.52 -2.38
C THR A 218 -0.67 10.51 -0.88
N GLY A 219 0.54 10.80 -0.47
CA GLY A 219 0.89 10.86 0.95
C GLY A 219 2.09 11.74 1.22
N PRO A 220 2.32 12.10 2.49
CA PRO A 220 3.45 12.93 2.88
C PRO A 220 4.77 12.17 2.81
N ALA A 221 5.83 12.93 2.66
CA ALA A 221 7.21 12.54 2.93
C ALA A 221 7.86 13.65 3.74
N GLU A 222 8.43 13.30 4.91
CA GLU A 222 9.02 14.25 5.83
C GLU A 222 10.47 13.91 6.12
N GLN A 223 11.30 14.94 6.26
CA GLN A 223 12.67 14.79 6.71
C GLN A 223 12.70 14.89 8.24
N VAL A 224 12.93 13.77 8.92
CA VAL A 224 12.92 13.71 10.40
C VAL A 224 14.28 14.08 11.01
N PHE A 225 15.40 13.73 10.35
CA PHE A 225 16.75 14.12 10.78
C PHE A 225 17.76 14.01 9.63
N THR A 226 18.96 14.53 9.85
CA THR A 226 20.16 14.28 9.04
C THR A 226 21.25 13.64 9.87
N GLY A 227 22.07 12.78 9.27
CA GLY A 227 23.17 12.11 9.95
C GLY A 227 24.32 11.80 9.00
N GLN A 228 25.43 11.33 9.57
CA GLN A 228 26.59 10.83 8.85
C GLN A 228 26.88 9.40 9.35
N ILE A 229 27.32 8.55 8.43
CA ILE A 229 27.76 7.18 8.71
C ILE A 229 29.09 6.93 8.02
N GLU A 230 30.02 6.34 8.74
CA GLU A 230 31.25 5.80 8.15
C GLU A 230 30.97 4.38 7.65
N LEU A 231 31.37 4.09 6.40
CA LEU A 231 31.17 2.81 5.71
C LEU A 231 32.45 2.00 5.72
#